data_f61aabf209067246eda9dbcca2566018
#
_entry.id   f61aabf209067246eda9dbcca2566018
#
_cell.length_a   1.000
_cell.length_b   1.000
_cell.length_c   1.000
_cell.angle_alpha   90.00
_cell.angle_beta   90.00
_cell.angle_gamma   90.00
#
_symmetry.space_group_name_H-M   'P 1'
#
loop_
_entity.id
_entity.type
_entity.pdbx_description
1 polymer ?
#
loop_
_entity_poly.entity_id
_entity_poly.type
_entity_poly.pdbx_seq_one_letter_code
_entity_poly.pdbx_strand_id
1 'polypeptide(L)'
;MKQLPEEFLKRMRVLLPDEKEYEAFLASYEQPPSRGIRLNLQKLMHCRGLSYEQLVSEWGLEPLPSASFLELPDGRRLYREFYVNEERMTELGIRPGKHPYHEAGLYYLQEPSAMQVVPALEIRPFDRVLDLCASPGGKSTQAADMLDYRQGGILISNEYVGNRARTLSSNIERMGIPGAAVLNEDTGRLASALPGYFSRIILDAPCSGEGMFRKDDTAIAEWSPENVAHCVVRQKEIADNALQLLAPGGRLSYSTCTFETAEDEGIRDYILEKDPELELVYEKRIFPHRERGEGHYVAVFRKAGQDLAAAAEDITLREEKNGDVTYLVTDSLPSLRGLRVLRKGVPVSEVLKKRESPHHALSHACRLCALPGDPQDGLSMPLPTLDFPAEDSRISQYLHGLEISVTGEEAGDVKGGFVIIACGGAALGLGKYVNGRVKNHYPKGLRFV
;
A
#
# COMPACT_ATOMS: atom_id res chain seq x y z
N MET A 1 20.39 5.51 -25.74
CA MET A 1 19.69 4.20 -25.72
C MET A 1 20.24 3.35 -24.57
N LYS A 2 19.41 2.82 -23.68
CA LYS A 2 19.86 1.84 -22.67
C LYS A 2 20.34 0.58 -23.37
N GLN A 3 21.45 0.01 -22.90
CA GLN A 3 21.97 -1.25 -23.45
C GLN A 3 21.19 -2.41 -22.82
N LEU A 4 20.19 -2.93 -23.53
CA LEU A 4 19.39 -4.07 -23.10
C LEU A 4 20.13 -5.39 -23.38
N PRO A 5 19.96 -6.45 -22.56
CA PRO A 5 20.59 -7.74 -22.76
C PRO A 5 20.15 -8.39 -24.09
N GLU A 6 21.10 -8.97 -24.83
CA GLU A 6 20.82 -9.56 -26.16
C GLU A 6 19.80 -10.71 -26.09
N GLU A 7 19.91 -11.57 -25.06
CA GLU A 7 18.97 -12.67 -24.87
C GLU A 7 17.56 -12.18 -24.52
N PHE A 8 17.43 -11.09 -23.76
CA PHE A 8 16.14 -10.43 -23.54
C PHE A 8 15.53 -9.95 -24.85
N LEU A 9 16.31 -9.26 -25.69
CA LEU A 9 15.83 -8.77 -27.00
C LEU A 9 15.35 -9.91 -27.90
N LYS A 10 16.07 -11.05 -27.91
CA LYS A 10 15.64 -12.25 -28.66
C LYS A 10 14.30 -12.80 -28.16
N ARG A 11 14.11 -12.89 -26.85
CA ARG A 11 12.86 -13.34 -26.23
C ARG A 11 11.70 -12.39 -26.51
N MET A 12 11.94 -11.08 -26.41
CA MET A 12 10.93 -10.07 -26.73
C MET A 12 10.54 -10.13 -28.21
N ARG A 13 11.49 -10.44 -29.10
CA ARG A 13 11.20 -10.61 -30.54
C ARG A 13 10.27 -11.81 -30.82
N VAL A 14 10.36 -12.87 -30.02
CA VAL A 14 9.43 -14.00 -30.09
C VAL A 14 8.06 -13.64 -29.55
N LEU A 15 8.02 -12.89 -28.44
CA LEU A 15 6.80 -12.47 -27.77
C LEU A 15 6.02 -11.42 -28.60
N LEU A 16 6.74 -10.56 -29.33
CA LEU A 16 6.20 -9.50 -30.20
C LEU A 16 6.65 -9.76 -31.65
N PRO A 17 5.99 -10.68 -32.37
CA PRO A 17 6.40 -11.08 -33.70
C PRO A 17 6.15 -10.02 -34.77
N ASP A 18 5.20 -9.10 -34.55
CA ASP A 18 4.95 -7.97 -35.46
C ASP A 18 6.09 -6.95 -35.36
N GLU A 19 6.68 -6.58 -36.50
CA GLU A 19 7.83 -5.67 -36.58
C GLU A 19 7.53 -4.30 -35.98
N LYS A 20 6.37 -3.73 -36.33
CA LYS A 20 6.00 -2.38 -35.87
C LYS A 20 5.74 -2.35 -34.37
N GLU A 21 5.16 -3.42 -33.84
CA GLU A 21 4.91 -3.56 -32.41
C GLU A 21 6.22 -3.72 -31.63
N TYR A 22 7.13 -4.53 -32.14
CA TYR A 22 8.47 -4.69 -31.54
C TYR A 22 9.26 -3.38 -31.55
N GLU A 23 9.26 -2.64 -32.67
CA GLU A 23 9.88 -1.32 -32.77
C GLU A 23 9.26 -0.32 -31.79
N ALA A 24 7.92 -0.30 -31.67
CA ALA A 24 7.20 0.56 -30.70
C ALA A 24 7.57 0.20 -29.25
N PHE A 25 7.71 -1.09 -28.95
CA PHE A 25 8.20 -1.55 -27.64
C PHE A 25 9.61 -1.03 -27.37
N LEU A 26 10.55 -1.17 -28.29
CA LEU A 26 11.92 -0.65 -28.13
C LEU A 26 11.94 0.88 -27.98
N ALA A 27 11.15 1.60 -28.78
CA ALA A 27 11.03 3.04 -28.71
C ALA A 27 10.48 3.53 -27.35
N SER A 28 9.70 2.70 -26.63
CA SER A 28 9.20 3.04 -25.28
C SER A 28 10.33 3.22 -24.24
N TYR A 29 11.49 2.60 -24.44
CA TYR A 29 12.66 2.74 -23.57
C TYR A 29 13.35 4.12 -23.69
N GLU A 30 13.05 4.89 -24.73
CA GLU A 30 13.51 6.27 -24.93
C GLU A 30 12.60 7.28 -24.20
N GLN A 31 11.42 6.86 -23.79
CA GLN A 31 10.47 7.72 -23.09
C GLN A 31 10.76 7.74 -21.58
N PRO A 32 10.47 8.85 -20.88
CA PRO A 32 10.60 8.90 -19.43
C PRO A 32 9.67 7.88 -18.77
N PRO A 33 10.06 7.31 -17.62
CA PRO A 33 9.21 6.40 -16.86
C PRO A 33 7.90 7.03 -16.45
N SER A 34 6.81 6.27 -16.50
CA SER A 34 5.51 6.71 -16.01
C SER A 34 5.46 6.67 -14.48
N ARG A 35 4.88 7.71 -13.87
CA ARG A 35 4.61 7.74 -12.45
C ARG A 35 3.11 7.76 -12.18
N GLY A 36 2.72 7.07 -11.13
CA GLY A 36 1.35 7.06 -10.66
C GLY A 36 1.26 7.43 -9.18
N ILE A 37 0.09 7.88 -8.81
CA ILE A 37 -0.28 8.24 -7.44
C ILE A 37 -1.60 7.57 -7.11
N ARG A 38 -1.70 7.02 -5.91
CA ARG A 38 -2.93 6.42 -5.42
C ARG A 38 -3.38 7.15 -4.16
N LEU A 39 -4.57 7.74 -4.23
CA LEU A 39 -5.15 8.50 -3.13
C LEU A 39 -5.69 7.57 -2.04
N ASN A 40 -5.45 7.92 -0.79
CA ASN A 40 -6.03 7.28 0.38
C ASN A 40 -7.37 7.95 0.69
N LEU A 41 -8.45 7.40 0.14
CA LEU A 41 -9.77 8.01 0.27
C LEU A 41 -10.26 8.04 1.71
N GLN A 42 -9.94 7.02 2.51
CA GLN A 42 -10.33 6.98 3.92
C GLN A 42 -9.73 8.17 4.69
N LYS A 43 -8.47 8.52 4.46
CA LYS A 43 -7.86 9.68 5.09
C LYS A 43 -8.37 11.00 4.51
N LEU A 44 -8.49 11.11 3.19
CA LEU A 44 -8.97 12.33 2.55
C LEU A 44 -10.36 12.73 3.01
N MET A 45 -11.26 11.78 3.18
CA MET A 45 -12.61 12.05 3.69
C MET A 45 -12.61 12.59 5.13
N HIS A 46 -11.59 12.29 5.93
CA HIS A 46 -11.44 12.76 7.31
C HIS A 46 -10.51 13.97 7.46
N CYS A 47 -10.07 14.58 6.37
CA CYS A 47 -9.29 15.82 6.39
C CYS A 47 -10.18 17.04 6.65
N ARG A 48 -9.62 18.06 7.32
CA ARG A 48 -10.25 19.37 7.47
C ARG A 48 -9.65 20.34 6.46
N GLY A 49 -10.49 20.89 5.57
CA GLY A 49 -10.06 21.95 4.66
C GLY A 49 -9.37 21.51 3.37
N LEU A 50 -9.08 20.21 3.18
CA LEU A 50 -8.63 19.64 1.93
C LEU A 50 -9.70 18.70 1.39
N SER A 51 -10.21 18.95 0.19
CA SER A 51 -11.14 18.05 -0.50
C SER A 51 -10.44 17.20 -1.55
N TYR A 52 -11.05 16.07 -1.87
CA TYR A 52 -10.62 15.21 -2.97
C TYR A 52 -10.58 15.98 -4.30
N GLU A 53 -11.64 16.74 -4.59
CA GLU A 53 -11.80 17.48 -5.84
C GLU A 53 -10.73 18.57 -5.98
N GLN A 54 -10.41 19.26 -4.88
CA GLN A 54 -9.32 20.25 -4.87
C GLN A 54 -7.98 19.58 -5.19
N LEU A 55 -7.62 18.51 -4.50
CA LEU A 55 -6.35 17.83 -4.72
C LEU A 55 -6.22 17.31 -6.16
N VAL A 56 -7.26 16.65 -6.68
CA VAL A 56 -7.28 16.12 -8.06
C VAL A 56 -7.14 17.23 -9.09
N SER A 57 -7.90 18.32 -8.91
CA SER A 57 -7.90 19.45 -9.84
C SER A 57 -6.59 20.24 -9.80
N GLU A 58 -6.11 20.60 -8.61
CA GLU A 58 -4.87 21.39 -8.46
C GLU A 58 -3.66 20.68 -9.01
N TRP A 59 -3.57 19.36 -8.77
CA TRP A 59 -2.45 18.55 -9.22
C TRP A 59 -2.61 18.02 -10.65
N GLY A 60 -3.75 18.27 -11.28
CA GLY A 60 -4.03 17.81 -12.64
C GLY A 60 -3.94 16.30 -12.76
N LEU A 61 -4.48 15.58 -11.77
CA LEU A 61 -4.42 14.11 -11.74
C LEU A 61 -5.43 13.52 -12.73
N GLU A 62 -4.97 12.59 -13.55
CA GLU A 62 -5.77 11.86 -14.55
C GLU A 62 -6.02 10.42 -14.07
N PRO A 63 -7.27 9.98 -13.87
CA PRO A 63 -7.52 8.63 -13.39
C PRO A 63 -7.07 7.58 -14.42
N LEU A 64 -6.52 6.45 -13.94
CA LEU A 64 -6.22 5.32 -14.80
C LEU A 64 -7.51 4.76 -15.42
N PRO A 65 -7.47 4.22 -16.66
CA PRO A 65 -8.65 3.57 -17.27
C PRO A 65 -9.22 2.41 -16.44
N SER A 66 -8.36 1.73 -15.67
CA SER A 66 -8.69 0.64 -14.75
C SER A 66 -8.88 1.08 -13.30
N ALA A 67 -8.94 2.41 -13.03
CA ALA A 67 -9.02 2.91 -11.68
C ALA A 67 -10.26 2.40 -10.94
N SER A 68 -10.05 1.93 -9.73
CA SER A 68 -11.12 1.64 -8.79
C SER A 68 -11.73 2.95 -8.24
N PHE A 69 -12.97 2.91 -7.77
CA PHE A 69 -13.62 4.09 -7.21
C PHE A 69 -14.51 3.75 -6.02
N LEU A 70 -14.74 4.75 -5.19
CA LEU A 70 -15.80 4.78 -4.21
C LEU A 70 -16.98 5.57 -4.79
N GLU A 71 -18.15 4.96 -4.85
CA GLU A 71 -19.38 5.66 -5.25
C GLU A 71 -20.05 6.26 -4.02
N LEU A 72 -20.28 7.56 -4.06
CA LEU A 72 -20.94 8.29 -2.99
C LEU A 72 -22.48 8.23 -3.14
N PRO A 73 -23.27 8.47 -2.06
CA PRO A 73 -24.73 8.46 -2.11
C PRO A 73 -25.35 9.44 -3.13
N ASP A 74 -24.63 10.49 -3.51
CA ASP A 74 -25.04 11.47 -4.52
C ASP A 74 -24.67 11.07 -5.97
N GLY A 75 -24.09 9.86 -6.15
CA GLY A 75 -23.70 9.32 -7.45
C GLY A 75 -22.32 9.76 -7.94
N ARG A 76 -21.60 10.60 -7.20
CA ARG A 76 -20.20 10.95 -7.54
C ARG A 76 -19.27 9.75 -7.32
N ARG A 77 -18.25 9.66 -8.18
CA ARG A 77 -17.22 8.64 -8.10
C ARG A 77 -15.89 9.26 -7.68
N LEU A 78 -15.33 8.76 -6.60
CA LEU A 78 -13.99 9.12 -6.14
C LEU A 78 -13.03 8.02 -6.60
N TYR A 79 -12.25 8.29 -7.64
CA TYR A 79 -11.23 7.37 -8.14
C TYR A 79 -10.05 7.30 -7.18
N ARG A 80 -9.32 6.19 -7.20
CA ARG A 80 -8.14 5.98 -6.34
C ARG A 80 -6.84 6.14 -7.09
N GLU A 81 -6.73 5.58 -8.28
CA GLU A 81 -5.50 5.41 -9.04
C GLU A 81 -5.41 6.47 -10.17
N PHE A 82 -4.28 7.21 -10.18
CA PHE A 82 -4.06 8.31 -11.11
C PHE A 82 -2.68 8.27 -11.74
N TYR A 83 -2.57 8.77 -12.96
CA TYR A 83 -1.30 9.22 -13.52
C TYR A 83 -0.90 10.55 -12.90
N VAL A 84 0.41 10.70 -12.60
CA VAL A 84 0.98 11.99 -12.20
C VAL A 84 1.17 12.84 -13.44
N ASN A 85 0.70 14.08 -13.38
CA ASN A 85 0.98 15.10 -14.39
C ASN A 85 2.32 15.77 -14.04
N GLU A 86 3.41 15.30 -14.66
CA GLU A 86 4.79 15.76 -14.37
C GLU A 86 4.99 17.24 -14.70
N GLU A 87 4.36 17.75 -15.75
CA GLU A 87 4.41 19.14 -16.16
C GLU A 87 3.75 20.02 -15.09
N ARG A 88 2.56 19.62 -14.66
CA ARG A 88 1.84 20.31 -13.58
C ARG A 88 2.58 20.28 -12.25
N MET A 89 3.20 19.15 -11.88
CA MET A 89 4.03 19.05 -10.68
C MET A 89 5.23 20.01 -10.75
N THR A 90 5.84 20.13 -11.92
CA THR A 90 6.97 21.03 -12.14
C THR A 90 6.53 22.50 -12.02
N GLU A 91 5.41 22.88 -12.63
CA GLU A 91 4.83 24.23 -12.51
C GLU A 91 4.55 24.62 -11.06
N LEU A 92 4.02 23.69 -10.28
CA LEU A 92 3.72 23.90 -8.86
C LEU A 92 4.96 23.79 -7.95
N GLY A 93 6.12 23.40 -8.47
CA GLY A 93 7.32 23.13 -7.67
C GLY A 93 7.17 21.95 -6.71
N ILE A 94 6.20 21.05 -6.96
CA ILE A 94 5.88 19.92 -6.11
C ILE A 94 6.73 18.71 -6.48
N ARG A 95 7.36 18.11 -5.46
CA ARG A 95 7.98 16.79 -5.54
C ARG A 95 7.12 15.81 -4.74
N PRO A 96 6.28 14.98 -5.38
CA PRO A 96 5.31 14.15 -4.66
C PRO A 96 5.92 13.29 -3.55
N GLY A 97 7.10 12.71 -3.74
CA GLY A 97 7.79 11.90 -2.72
C GLY A 97 8.40 12.70 -1.54
N LYS A 98 8.36 14.04 -1.59
CA LYS A 98 8.86 14.93 -0.52
C LYS A 98 7.79 15.91 -0.02
N HIS A 99 6.56 15.77 -0.50
CA HIS A 99 5.47 16.66 -0.10
C HIS A 99 4.92 16.25 1.27
N PRO A 100 4.53 17.19 2.16
CA PRO A 100 3.97 16.87 3.47
C PRO A 100 2.77 15.92 3.43
N TYR A 101 1.93 15.99 2.39
CA TYR A 101 0.79 15.07 2.20
C TYR A 101 1.22 13.61 1.97
N HIS A 102 2.42 13.38 1.41
CA HIS A 102 2.99 12.03 1.35
C HIS A 102 3.29 11.50 2.74
N GLU A 103 3.94 12.31 3.57
CA GLU A 103 4.25 11.95 4.96
C GLU A 103 2.97 11.77 5.80
N ALA A 104 1.94 12.56 5.54
CA ALA A 104 0.61 12.38 6.15
C ALA A 104 -0.11 11.10 5.68
N GLY A 105 0.40 10.41 4.65
CA GLY A 105 -0.22 9.20 4.10
C GLY A 105 -1.51 9.44 3.32
N LEU A 106 -1.70 10.65 2.75
CA LEU A 106 -2.85 10.96 1.90
C LEU A 106 -2.78 10.26 0.55
N TYR A 107 -1.61 9.80 0.16
CA TYR A 107 -1.41 9.01 -1.04
C TYR A 107 -0.18 8.10 -0.96
N TYR A 108 -0.14 7.16 -1.88
CA TYR A 108 0.99 6.27 -2.13
C TYR A 108 1.50 6.46 -3.56
N LEU A 109 2.82 6.58 -3.77
CA LEU A 109 3.42 6.59 -5.10
C LEU A 109 3.59 5.16 -5.58
N GLN A 110 2.95 4.83 -6.68
CA GLN A 110 2.97 3.47 -7.23
C GLN A 110 3.09 3.53 -8.75
N GLU A 111 3.70 2.53 -9.33
CA GLU A 111 3.81 2.36 -10.77
C GLU A 111 2.44 2.03 -11.38
N PRO A 112 1.99 2.70 -12.46
CA PRO A 112 0.64 2.55 -12.99
C PRO A 112 0.25 1.13 -13.41
N SER A 113 1.15 0.33 -14.00
CA SER A 113 0.83 -1.04 -14.37
C SER A 113 0.63 -1.94 -13.14
N ALA A 114 1.44 -1.73 -12.09
CA ALA A 114 1.30 -2.44 -10.81
C ALA A 114 -0.02 -2.12 -10.08
N MET A 115 -0.62 -0.93 -10.30
CA MET A 115 -1.90 -0.56 -9.71
C MET A 115 -3.09 -1.38 -10.26
N GLN A 116 -2.94 -2.02 -11.43
CA GLN A 116 -4.02 -2.77 -12.08
C GLN A 116 -4.27 -4.15 -11.45
N VAL A 117 -3.33 -4.64 -10.63
CA VAL A 117 -3.41 -5.99 -10.02
C VAL A 117 -4.53 -6.10 -8.99
N VAL A 118 -4.59 -5.17 -8.04
CA VAL A 118 -5.53 -5.25 -6.92
C VAL A 118 -6.99 -5.07 -7.35
N PRO A 119 -7.35 -4.15 -8.26
CA PRO A 119 -8.72 -4.06 -8.77
C PRO A 119 -9.25 -5.35 -9.41
N ALA A 120 -8.38 -6.12 -10.07
CA ALA A 120 -8.77 -7.40 -10.70
C ALA A 120 -9.19 -8.49 -9.69
N LEU A 121 -8.78 -8.38 -8.42
CA LEU A 121 -9.17 -9.29 -7.34
C LEU A 121 -10.61 -9.10 -6.85
N GLU A 122 -11.24 -7.96 -7.15
CA GLU A 122 -12.58 -7.61 -6.68
C GLU A 122 -12.70 -7.76 -5.14
N ILE A 123 -11.83 -7.08 -4.41
CA ILE A 123 -11.81 -7.11 -2.95
C ILE A 123 -13.08 -6.42 -2.41
N ARG A 124 -13.72 -7.08 -1.43
CA ARG A 124 -14.92 -6.57 -0.75
C ARG A 124 -14.57 -6.12 0.67
N PRO A 125 -15.34 -5.22 1.27
CA PRO A 125 -15.05 -4.65 2.59
C PRO A 125 -14.76 -5.67 3.70
N PHE A 126 -15.32 -6.86 3.62
CA PHE A 126 -15.22 -7.94 4.63
C PHE A 126 -14.22 -9.05 4.28
N ASP A 127 -13.46 -8.93 3.19
CA ASP A 127 -12.52 -9.97 2.77
C ASP A 127 -11.32 -10.09 3.72
N ARG A 128 -10.83 -11.31 3.85
CA ARG A 128 -9.57 -11.63 4.54
C ARG A 128 -8.46 -11.67 3.50
N VAL A 129 -7.71 -10.57 3.43
CA VAL A 129 -6.68 -10.38 2.40
C VAL A 129 -5.30 -10.76 2.94
N LEU A 130 -4.55 -11.53 2.14
CA LEU A 130 -3.12 -11.76 2.32
C LEU A 130 -2.36 -11.16 1.14
N ASP A 131 -1.33 -10.37 1.44
CA ASP A 131 -0.28 -10.00 0.48
C ASP A 131 0.98 -10.77 0.87
N LEU A 132 1.36 -11.75 0.03
CA LEU A 132 2.31 -12.80 0.42
C LEU A 132 3.78 -12.37 0.26
N CYS A 133 4.07 -11.44 -0.68
CA CYS A 133 5.39 -10.88 -0.96
C CYS A 133 5.31 -9.34 -0.99
N ALA A 134 4.90 -8.75 0.11
CA ALA A 134 4.22 -7.46 0.16
C ALA A 134 5.10 -6.21 0.01
N SER A 135 6.42 -6.29 0.29
CA SER A 135 7.25 -5.09 0.35
C SER A 135 7.48 -4.44 -1.03
N PRO A 136 7.39 -3.10 -1.13
CA PRO A 136 7.32 -2.11 -0.05
C PRO A 136 5.92 -1.76 0.47
N GLY A 137 4.83 -2.38 -0.03
CA GLY A 137 3.48 -2.19 0.49
C GLY A 137 2.50 -1.50 -0.46
N GLY A 138 2.87 -1.32 -1.75
CA GLY A 138 2.00 -0.69 -2.73
C GLY A 138 0.68 -1.43 -2.92
N LYS A 139 0.73 -2.75 -3.19
CA LYS A 139 -0.46 -3.60 -3.35
C LYS A 139 -1.19 -3.82 -2.02
N SER A 140 -0.45 -4.03 -0.91
CA SER A 140 -1.01 -4.13 0.45
C SER A 140 -1.87 -2.93 0.80
N THR A 141 -1.34 -1.72 0.67
CA THR A 141 -2.05 -0.49 1.04
C THR A 141 -3.18 -0.15 0.06
N GLN A 142 -3.10 -0.63 -1.19
CA GLN A 142 -4.19 -0.55 -2.16
C GLN A 142 -5.35 -1.46 -1.77
N ALA A 143 -5.06 -2.70 -1.38
CA ALA A 143 -6.06 -3.65 -0.88
C ALA A 143 -6.73 -3.13 0.41
N ALA A 144 -5.95 -2.57 1.33
CA ALA A 144 -6.45 -2.04 2.59
C ALA A 144 -7.50 -0.92 2.43
N ASP A 145 -7.37 -0.09 1.39
CA ASP A 145 -8.33 0.99 1.11
C ASP A 145 -9.73 0.49 0.68
N MET A 146 -9.84 -0.80 0.32
CA MET A 146 -11.09 -1.47 -0.02
C MET A 146 -11.71 -2.21 1.17
N LEU A 147 -10.98 -2.36 2.29
CA LEU A 147 -11.40 -3.14 3.44
C LEU A 147 -12.05 -2.27 4.53
N ASP A 148 -13.01 -2.85 5.22
CA ASP A 148 -13.61 -2.28 6.43
C ASP A 148 -13.52 -3.29 7.58
N TYR A 149 -12.70 -2.99 8.59
CA TYR A 149 -12.53 -3.88 9.74
C TYR A 149 -13.84 -4.12 10.51
N ARG A 150 -14.81 -3.18 10.45
CA ARG A 150 -16.12 -3.33 11.09
C ARG A 150 -16.93 -4.46 10.49
N GLN A 151 -16.77 -4.69 9.19
CA GLN A 151 -17.41 -5.78 8.46
C GLN A 151 -16.61 -7.08 8.49
N GLY A 152 -15.49 -7.12 9.22
CA GLY A 152 -14.61 -8.28 9.30
C GLY A 152 -13.42 -8.24 8.36
N GLY A 153 -13.26 -7.17 7.56
CA GLY A 153 -12.15 -7.00 6.63
C GLY A 153 -10.81 -6.88 7.33
N ILE A 154 -9.83 -7.66 6.90
CA ILE A 154 -8.47 -7.64 7.43
C ILE A 154 -7.43 -7.75 6.32
N LEU A 155 -6.25 -7.18 6.59
CA LEU A 155 -5.07 -7.33 5.77
C LEU A 155 -3.94 -7.99 6.57
N ILE A 156 -3.38 -9.07 6.04
CA ILE A 156 -2.10 -9.60 6.49
C ILE A 156 -1.08 -9.40 5.37
N SER A 157 0.00 -8.69 5.66
CA SER A 157 1.09 -8.43 4.71
C SER A 157 2.34 -9.12 5.18
N ASN A 158 2.89 -10.01 4.35
CA ASN A 158 4.09 -10.78 4.67
C ASN A 158 5.27 -10.35 3.79
N GLU A 159 6.46 -10.32 4.37
CA GLU A 159 7.71 -10.13 3.65
C GLU A 159 8.82 -10.94 4.33
N TYR A 160 9.46 -11.80 3.56
CA TYR A 160 10.51 -12.72 4.05
C TYR A 160 11.77 -11.97 4.50
N VAL A 161 12.19 -10.92 3.78
CA VAL A 161 13.42 -10.18 4.03
C VAL A 161 13.20 -9.12 5.11
N GLY A 162 13.86 -9.25 6.27
CA GLY A 162 13.58 -8.48 7.48
C GLY A 162 13.70 -6.95 7.36
N ASN A 163 14.67 -6.41 6.59
CA ASN A 163 14.76 -4.96 6.37
C ASN A 163 13.65 -4.47 5.43
N ARG A 164 13.27 -5.23 4.41
CA ARG A 164 12.13 -4.94 3.55
C ARG A 164 10.81 -5.01 4.33
N ALA A 165 10.66 -5.97 5.24
CA ALA A 165 9.49 -6.07 6.13
C ALA A 165 9.33 -4.85 7.05
N ARG A 166 10.44 -4.23 7.50
CA ARG A 166 10.39 -2.96 8.26
C ARG A 166 9.90 -1.80 7.39
N THR A 167 10.36 -1.70 6.14
CA THR A 167 9.86 -0.70 5.18
C THR A 167 8.36 -0.87 4.94
N LEU A 168 7.89 -2.10 4.74
CA LEU A 168 6.48 -2.44 4.64
C LEU A 168 5.69 -1.97 5.88
N SER A 169 6.17 -2.30 7.08
CA SER A 169 5.53 -1.89 8.34
C SER A 169 5.42 -0.37 8.47
N SER A 170 6.45 0.38 8.06
CA SER A 170 6.43 1.85 8.06
C SER A 170 5.41 2.41 7.07
N ASN A 171 5.26 1.81 5.90
CA ASN A 171 4.26 2.23 4.93
C ASN A 171 2.82 1.92 5.38
N ILE A 172 2.58 0.75 5.98
CA ILE A 172 1.29 0.41 6.61
C ILE A 172 0.94 1.42 7.72
N GLU A 173 1.93 1.81 8.53
CA GLU A 173 1.77 2.85 9.57
C GLU A 173 1.39 4.19 8.97
N ARG A 174 2.19 4.69 8.02
CA ARG A 174 1.97 5.98 7.35
C ARG A 174 0.61 6.08 6.69
N MET A 175 0.12 4.99 6.08
CA MET A 175 -1.20 4.93 5.47
C MET A 175 -2.34 4.82 6.51
N GLY A 176 -2.04 4.52 7.78
CA GLY A 176 -2.99 4.58 8.90
C GLY A 176 -4.03 3.45 8.89
N ILE A 177 -3.63 2.23 8.61
CA ILE A 177 -4.53 1.09 8.38
C ILE A 177 -4.83 0.36 9.70
N PRO A 178 -6.09 0.38 10.23
CA PRO A 178 -6.42 -0.22 11.53
C PRO A 178 -6.47 -1.76 11.51
N GLY A 179 -7.03 -2.36 10.46
CA GLY A 179 -7.26 -3.80 10.36
C GLY A 179 -6.09 -4.60 9.79
N ALA A 180 -4.83 -4.15 9.99
CA ALA A 180 -3.66 -4.76 9.37
C ALA A 180 -2.71 -5.45 10.35
N ALA A 181 -2.07 -6.53 9.88
CA ALA A 181 -0.88 -7.11 10.51
C ALA A 181 0.26 -7.22 9.50
N VAL A 182 1.51 -7.03 9.96
CA VAL A 182 2.72 -7.20 9.15
C VAL A 182 3.56 -8.33 9.75
N LEU A 183 3.90 -9.30 8.91
CA LEU A 183 4.71 -10.46 9.26
C LEU A 183 6.07 -10.41 8.56
N ASN A 184 7.07 -11.01 9.20
CA ASN A 184 8.37 -11.31 8.59
C ASN A 184 8.59 -12.80 8.62
N GLU A 185 7.88 -13.55 7.76
CA GLU A 185 7.78 -14.99 7.88
C GLU A 185 8.05 -15.71 6.56
N ASP A 186 8.45 -16.96 6.67
CA ASP A 186 8.52 -17.89 5.55
C ASP A 186 7.11 -18.30 5.10
N THR A 187 6.89 -18.41 3.78
CA THR A 187 5.56 -18.66 3.21
C THR A 187 5.03 -20.05 3.56
N GLY A 188 5.91 -21.08 3.71
CA GLY A 188 5.53 -22.44 4.10
C GLY A 188 5.08 -22.50 5.56
N ARG A 189 5.74 -21.74 6.46
CA ARG A 189 5.29 -21.60 7.85
C ARG A 189 3.93 -20.92 7.93
N LEU A 190 3.72 -19.91 7.10
CA LEU A 190 2.45 -19.21 7.03
C LEU A 190 1.34 -20.14 6.53
N ALA A 191 1.61 -20.93 5.46
CA ALA A 191 0.68 -21.92 4.94
C ALA A 191 0.29 -22.97 5.98
N SER A 192 1.26 -23.43 6.78
CA SER A 192 1.01 -24.36 7.88
C SER A 192 0.18 -23.76 9.02
N ALA A 193 0.31 -22.45 9.29
CA ALA A 193 -0.36 -21.79 10.40
C ALA A 193 -1.81 -21.36 10.06
N LEU A 194 -2.10 -21.02 8.82
CA LEU A 194 -3.38 -20.41 8.38
C LEU A 194 -3.95 -21.09 7.11
N PRO A 195 -4.03 -22.44 7.04
CA PRO A 195 -4.52 -23.13 5.85
C PRO A 195 -5.97 -22.77 5.55
N GLY A 196 -6.26 -22.44 4.27
CA GLY A 196 -7.61 -22.13 3.78
C GLY A 196 -8.26 -20.92 4.44
N TYR A 197 -7.47 -19.96 4.96
CA TYR A 197 -8.01 -18.85 5.76
C TYR A 197 -8.38 -17.63 4.91
N PHE A 198 -7.66 -17.36 3.82
CA PHE A 198 -7.78 -16.10 3.08
C PHE A 198 -8.75 -16.19 1.92
N SER A 199 -9.68 -15.22 1.85
CA SER A 199 -10.61 -15.10 0.72
C SER A 199 -10.00 -14.39 -0.48
N ARG A 200 -8.94 -13.60 -0.27
CA ARG A 200 -8.18 -12.89 -1.32
C ARG A 200 -6.69 -13.01 -1.03
N ILE A 201 -5.93 -13.44 -2.04
CA ILE A 201 -4.47 -13.52 -1.93
C ILE A 201 -3.85 -12.70 -3.06
N ILE A 202 -2.92 -11.82 -2.72
CA ILE A 202 -2.03 -11.13 -3.64
C ILE A 202 -0.69 -11.86 -3.59
N LEU A 203 -0.29 -12.43 -4.71
CA LEU A 203 1.02 -12.99 -4.94
C LEU A 203 1.74 -12.17 -6.01
N ASP A 204 2.33 -11.05 -5.58
CA ASP A 204 3.26 -10.27 -6.42
C ASP A 204 4.62 -10.94 -6.30
N ALA A 205 4.89 -11.86 -7.20
CA ALA A 205 5.98 -12.79 -7.05
C ALA A 205 7.35 -12.13 -7.31
N PRO A 206 8.40 -12.47 -6.54
CA PRO A 206 9.76 -12.06 -6.89
C PRO A 206 10.12 -12.64 -8.26
N CYS A 207 10.53 -11.77 -9.19
CA CYS A 207 10.73 -12.09 -10.60
C CYS A 207 12.03 -11.50 -11.15
N SER A 208 12.35 -11.77 -12.41
CA SER A 208 13.53 -11.25 -13.11
C SER A 208 13.49 -9.73 -13.35
N GLY A 209 12.32 -9.10 -13.27
CA GLY A 209 12.18 -7.64 -13.21
C GLY A 209 12.37 -6.91 -14.54
N GLU A 210 12.11 -7.52 -15.69
CA GLU A 210 12.29 -6.94 -17.02
C GLU A 210 11.49 -5.65 -17.24
N GLY A 211 10.29 -5.54 -16.65
CA GLY A 211 9.50 -4.32 -16.64
C GLY A 211 10.14 -3.17 -15.87
N MET A 212 11.18 -3.42 -15.07
CA MET A 212 11.91 -2.39 -14.34
C MET A 212 13.10 -1.81 -15.12
N PHE A 213 13.49 -2.39 -16.25
CA PHE A 213 14.68 -1.99 -17.03
C PHE A 213 14.68 -0.50 -17.40
N ARG A 214 13.52 0.10 -17.58
CA ARG A 214 13.41 1.53 -17.88
C ARG A 214 13.75 2.42 -16.69
N LYS A 215 13.50 1.94 -15.47
CA LYS A 215 13.69 2.67 -14.20
C LYS A 215 14.99 2.36 -13.47
N ASP A 216 15.47 1.12 -13.58
CA ASP A 216 16.54 0.59 -12.73
C ASP A 216 17.60 -0.12 -13.57
N ASP A 217 18.77 0.49 -13.68
CA ASP A 217 19.92 -0.09 -14.38
C ASP A 217 20.48 -1.32 -13.64
N THR A 218 20.24 -1.44 -12.32
CA THR A 218 20.61 -2.62 -11.55
C THR A 218 19.82 -3.85 -12.00
N ALA A 219 18.53 -3.68 -12.32
CA ALA A 219 17.71 -4.75 -12.86
C ALA A 219 18.25 -5.30 -14.18
N ILE A 220 18.79 -4.43 -15.05
CA ILE A 220 19.45 -4.84 -16.29
C ILE A 220 20.75 -5.63 -16.00
N ALA A 221 21.55 -5.14 -15.03
CA ALA A 221 22.85 -5.74 -14.71
C ALA A 221 22.71 -7.11 -14.02
N GLU A 222 21.66 -7.33 -13.26
CA GLU A 222 21.39 -8.59 -12.54
C GLU A 222 20.62 -9.62 -13.39
N TRP A 223 20.04 -9.18 -14.51
CA TRP A 223 19.25 -10.07 -15.35
C TRP A 223 20.12 -11.08 -16.11
N SER A 224 19.73 -12.35 -16.07
CA SER A 224 20.27 -13.43 -16.90
C SER A 224 19.25 -14.55 -17.08
N PRO A 225 19.40 -15.41 -18.10
CA PRO A 225 18.57 -16.61 -18.24
C PRO A 225 18.60 -17.54 -17.02
N GLU A 226 19.74 -17.64 -16.33
CA GLU A 226 19.90 -18.41 -15.10
C GLU A 226 19.09 -17.79 -13.95
N ASN A 227 19.09 -16.45 -13.83
CA ASN A 227 18.29 -15.77 -12.83
C ASN A 227 16.78 -15.95 -13.07
N VAL A 228 16.34 -15.89 -14.34
CA VAL A 228 14.95 -16.26 -14.72
C VAL A 228 14.59 -17.67 -14.24
N ALA A 229 15.46 -18.65 -14.51
CA ALA A 229 15.21 -20.04 -14.08
C ALA A 229 15.13 -20.17 -12.54
N HIS A 230 15.94 -19.46 -11.79
CA HIS A 230 15.87 -19.40 -10.32
C HIS A 230 14.57 -18.74 -9.84
N CYS A 231 14.12 -17.68 -10.51
CA CYS A 231 12.83 -17.03 -10.20
C CYS A 231 11.66 -18.01 -10.39
N VAL A 232 11.61 -18.75 -11.50
CA VAL A 232 10.58 -19.76 -11.79
C VAL A 232 10.49 -20.81 -10.69
N VAL A 233 11.63 -21.34 -10.21
CA VAL A 233 11.64 -22.33 -9.11
C VAL A 233 11.04 -21.74 -7.84
N ARG A 234 11.46 -20.53 -7.45
CA ARG A 234 10.94 -19.83 -6.27
C ARG A 234 9.47 -19.50 -6.40
N GLN A 235 9.02 -19.04 -7.57
CA GLN A 235 7.63 -18.71 -7.84
C GLN A 235 6.71 -19.92 -7.69
N LYS A 236 7.13 -21.11 -8.16
CA LYS A 236 6.39 -22.36 -7.97
C LYS A 236 6.23 -22.72 -6.50
N GLU A 237 7.32 -22.62 -5.71
CA GLU A 237 7.29 -22.88 -4.26
C GLU A 237 6.32 -21.93 -3.53
N ILE A 238 6.38 -20.63 -3.85
CA ILE A 238 5.48 -19.63 -3.22
C ILE A 238 4.05 -19.86 -3.67
N ALA A 239 3.80 -20.21 -4.94
CA ALA A 239 2.47 -20.53 -5.46
C ALA A 239 1.86 -21.75 -4.75
N ASP A 240 2.62 -22.83 -4.54
CA ASP A 240 2.17 -24.01 -3.78
C ASP A 240 1.73 -23.63 -2.35
N ASN A 241 2.44 -22.70 -1.70
CA ASN A 241 2.07 -22.20 -0.38
C ASN A 241 0.84 -21.30 -0.44
N ALA A 242 0.70 -20.47 -1.48
CA ALA A 242 -0.47 -19.61 -1.68
C ALA A 242 -1.76 -20.44 -1.88
N LEU A 243 -1.68 -21.53 -2.62
CA LEU A 243 -2.81 -22.45 -2.83
C LEU A 243 -3.31 -23.08 -1.54
N GLN A 244 -2.41 -23.42 -0.61
CA GLN A 244 -2.77 -23.94 0.72
C GLN A 244 -3.44 -22.89 1.60
N LEU A 245 -3.12 -21.61 1.42
CA LEU A 245 -3.68 -20.47 2.18
C LEU A 245 -5.05 -20.04 1.67
N LEU A 246 -5.38 -20.35 0.41
CA LEU A 246 -6.59 -19.88 -0.26
C LEU A 246 -7.83 -20.64 0.21
N ALA A 247 -8.82 -19.90 0.70
CA ALA A 247 -10.11 -20.44 1.11
C ALA A 247 -10.95 -20.92 -0.08
N PRO A 248 -11.88 -21.87 0.11
CA PRO A 248 -12.93 -22.17 -0.87
C PRO A 248 -13.69 -20.90 -1.27
N GLY A 249 -14.01 -20.73 -2.55
CA GLY A 249 -14.63 -19.52 -3.10
C GLY A 249 -13.70 -18.31 -3.20
N GLY A 250 -12.46 -18.41 -2.68
CA GLY A 250 -11.49 -17.33 -2.68
C GLY A 250 -10.88 -17.04 -4.05
N ARG A 251 -10.17 -15.90 -4.15
CA ARG A 251 -9.43 -15.50 -5.36
C ARG A 251 -7.95 -15.28 -5.05
N LEU A 252 -7.10 -15.73 -5.97
CA LEU A 252 -5.65 -15.53 -5.97
C LEU A 252 -5.27 -14.69 -7.18
N SER A 253 -4.60 -13.53 -6.98
CA SER A 253 -3.85 -12.89 -8.07
C SER A 253 -2.41 -13.33 -8.04
N TYR A 254 -1.92 -13.78 -9.17
CA TYR A 254 -0.49 -13.94 -9.46
C TYR A 254 -0.05 -12.78 -10.34
N SER A 255 1.01 -12.09 -9.98
CA SER A 255 1.54 -10.97 -10.78
C SER A 255 3.06 -10.92 -10.72
N THR A 256 3.65 -10.36 -11.78
CA THR A 256 5.07 -10.10 -11.92
C THR A 256 5.31 -8.76 -12.60
N CYS A 257 6.50 -8.18 -12.44
CA CYS A 257 6.98 -7.05 -13.24
C CYS A 257 7.99 -7.53 -14.31
N THR A 258 7.72 -8.66 -14.97
CA THR A 258 8.54 -9.18 -16.07
C THR A 258 7.68 -9.38 -17.33
N PHE A 259 8.33 -9.70 -18.46
CA PHE A 259 7.69 -10.12 -19.71
C PHE A 259 7.99 -11.59 -20.04
N GLU A 260 8.75 -12.26 -19.16
CA GLU A 260 9.23 -13.62 -19.38
C GLU A 260 8.09 -14.64 -19.29
N THR A 261 7.81 -15.34 -20.39
CA THR A 261 6.70 -16.29 -20.48
C THR A 261 6.82 -17.45 -19.49
N ALA A 262 8.03 -17.85 -19.13
CA ALA A 262 8.24 -18.91 -18.14
C ALA A 262 7.83 -18.49 -16.72
N GLU A 263 7.98 -17.19 -16.40
CA GLU A 263 7.57 -16.60 -15.12
C GLU A 263 6.10 -16.15 -15.11
N ASP A 264 5.49 -15.95 -16.27
CA ASP A 264 4.12 -15.46 -16.44
C ASP A 264 3.17 -16.62 -16.76
N GLU A 265 2.95 -16.94 -18.05
CA GLU A 265 2.05 -18.01 -18.47
C GLU A 265 2.51 -19.39 -17.95
N GLY A 266 3.82 -19.61 -17.84
CA GLY A 266 4.36 -20.86 -17.32
C GLY A 266 3.96 -21.10 -15.85
N ILE A 267 3.90 -20.05 -15.03
CA ILE A 267 3.43 -20.16 -13.65
C ILE A 267 1.90 -20.18 -13.58
N ARG A 268 1.19 -19.42 -14.44
CA ARG A 268 -0.27 -19.53 -14.58
C ARG A 268 -0.69 -20.97 -14.84
N ASP A 269 -0.07 -21.62 -15.83
CA ASP A 269 -0.39 -22.99 -16.22
C ASP A 269 -0.04 -23.98 -15.10
N TYR A 270 1.10 -23.78 -14.41
CA TYR A 270 1.47 -24.54 -13.25
C TYR A 270 0.44 -24.47 -12.12
N ILE A 271 -0.09 -23.29 -11.82
CA ILE A 271 -1.12 -23.06 -10.77
C ILE A 271 -2.40 -23.84 -11.14
N LEU A 272 -2.86 -23.76 -12.41
CA LEU A 272 -4.04 -24.47 -12.87
C LEU A 272 -3.85 -26.00 -12.86
N GLU A 273 -2.65 -26.48 -13.18
CA GLU A 273 -2.32 -27.91 -13.11
C GLU A 273 -2.31 -28.43 -11.67
N LYS A 274 -1.85 -27.64 -10.72
CA LYS A 274 -1.72 -28.00 -9.30
C LYS A 274 -3.05 -28.07 -8.57
N ASP A 275 -3.99 -27.21 -8.87
CA ASP A 275 -5.30 -27.20 -8.22
C ASP A 275 -6.41 -27.17 -9.28
N PRO A 276 -6.98 -28.33 -9.66
CA PRO A 276 -8.06 -28.42 -10.65
C PRO A 276 -9.38 -27.75 -10.25
N GLU A 277 -9.51 -27.31 -8.98
CA GLU A 277 -10.64 -26.53 -8.50
C GLU A 277 -10.55 -25.03 -8.84
N LEU A 278 -9.42 -24.60 -9.43
CA LEU A 278 -9.20 -23.22 -9.85
C LEU A 278 -9.70 -22.98 -11.28
N GLU A 279 -10.31 -21.84 -11.46
CA GLU A 279 -10.68 -21.25 -12.75
C GLU A 279 -9.89 -19.96 -12.96
N LEU A 280 -9.29 -19.77 -14.14
CA LEU A 280 -8.71 -18.49 -14.54
C LEU A 280 -9.85 -17.52 -14.91
N VAL A 281 -10.04 -16.47 -14.12
CA VAL A 281 -11.14 -15.50 -14.30
C VAL A 281 -10.70 -14.18 -14.91
N TYR A 282 -9.40 -13.88 -14.89
CA TYR A 282 -8.81 -12.68 -15.48
C TYR A 282 -7.35 -12.91 -15.83
N GLU A 283 -6.92 -12.38 -16.97
CA GLU A 283 -5.51 -12.36 -17.38
C GLU A 283 -5.21 -11.12 -18.19
N LYS A 284 -4.08 -10.48 -17.92
CA LYS A 284 -3.60 -9.32 -18.67
C LYS A 284 -2.08 -9.22 -18.61
N ARG A 285 -1.47 -8.96 -19.78
CA ARG A 285 -0.08 -8.51 -19.87
C ARG A 285 -0.08 -7.05 -20.31
N ILE A 286 0.63 -6.21 -19.58
CA ILE A 286 0.71 -4.76 -19.77
C ILE A 286 2.08 -4.47 -20.37
N PHE A 287 2.10 -3.80 -21.53
CA PHE A 287 3.33 -3.37 -22.20
C PHE A 287 3.44 -1.85 -22.22
N PRO A 288 4.66 -1.28 -22.04
CA PRO A 288 4.85 0.17 -21.97
C PRO A 288 4.54 0.93 -23.28
N HIS A 289 4.51 0.26 -24.42
CA HIS A 289 4.13 0.84 -25.70
C HIS A 289 2.62 0.81 -26.00
N ARG A 290 1.87 0.00 -25.25
CA ARG A 290 0.40 -0.11 -25.39
C ARG A 290 -0.34 0.73 -24.34
N GLU A 291 0.22 0.83 -23.13
CA GLU A 291 -0.37 1.54 -22.00
C GLU A 291 0.70 2.33 -21.23
N ARG A 292 0.31 3.43 -20.61
CA ARG A 292 1.22 4.19 -19.73
C ARG A 292 1.58 3.35 -18.50
N GLY A 293 2.81 2.90 -18.41
CA GLY A 293 3.33 2.02 -17.36
C GLY A 293 4.66 1.43 -17.76
N GLU A 294 5.27 0.61 -16.88
CA GLU A 294 6.58 0.01 -17.14
C GLU A 294 6.48 -1.41 -17.70
N GLY A 295 5.46 -2.11 -17.33
CA GLY A 295 5.21 -3.49 -17.71
C GLY A 295 4.86 -4.36 -16.52
N HIS A 296 3.83 -5.16 -16.68
CA HIS A 296 3.32 -6.05 -15.65
C HIS A 296 2.54 -7.21 -16.26
N TYR A 297 2.54 -8.33 -15.56
CA TYR A 297 1.64 -9.45 -15.87
C TYR A 297 0.74 -9.69 -14.66
N VAL A 298 -0.52 -10.03 -14.90
CA VAL A 298 -1.48 -10.43 -13.87
C VAL A 298 -2.39 -11.53 -14.37
N ALA A 299 -2.54 -12.58 -13.55
CA ALA A 299 -3.54 -13.64 -13.70
C ALA A 299 -4.33 -13.77 -12.41
N VAL A 300 -5.65 -13.83 -12.49
CA VAL A 300 -6.51 -14.02 -11.31
C VAL A 300 -7.25 -15.34 -11.43
N PHE A 301 -7.14 -16.13 -10.38
CA PHE A 301 -7.79 -17.43 -10.25
C PHE A 301 -8.90 -17.36 -9.21
N ARG A 302 -9.97 -18.10 -9.43
CA ARG A 302 -11.04 -18.30 -8.46
C ARG A 302 -11.12 -19.79 -8.09
N LYS A 303 -11.10 -20.08 -6.79
CA LYS A 303 -11.27 -21.45 -6.28
C LYS A 303 -12.75 -21.79 -6.19
N ALA A 304 -13.09 -23.02 -6.54
CA ALA A 304 -14.47 -23.53 -6.35
C ALA A 304 -14.89 -23.46 -4.89
N GLY A 305 -16.17 -23.29 -4.64
CA GLY A 305 -16.72 -23.24 -3.27
C GLY A 305 -17.53 -21.99 -2.99
N GLN A 306 -17.99 -21.90 -1.74
CA GLN A 306 -18.77 -20.76 -1.27
C GLN A 306 -17.86 -19.61 -0.84
N ASP A 307 -18.19 -18.43 -1.31
CA ASP A 307 -17.45 -17.20 -0.98
C ASP A 307 -17.68 -16.75 0.46
N LEU A 308 -16.73 -16.00 1.03
CA LEU A 308 -16.85 -15.44 2.38
C LEU A 308 -18.05 -14.48 2.45
N ALA A 309 -18.77 -14.51 3.55
CA ALA A 309 -19.83 -13.55 3.86
C ALA A 309 -19.34 -12.48 4.83
N ALA A 310 -19.99 -11.31 4.81
CA ALA A 310 -19.75 -10.26 5.79
C ALA A 310 -20.09 -10.74 7.22
N ALA A 311 -19.46 -10.13 8.22
CA ALA A 311 -19.83 -10.34 9.61
C ALA A 311 -21.30 -9.95 9.84
N ALA A 312 -21.99 -10.71 10.69
CA ALA A 312 -23.40 -10.45 10.99
C ALA A 312 -23.60 -9.20 11.86
N GLU A 313 -22.58 -8.83 12.64
CA GLU A 313 -22.55 -7.66 13.53
C GLU A 313 -21.27 -6.86 13.29
N ASP A 314 -21.31 -5.56 13.59
CA ASP A 314 -20.15 -4.68 13.48
C ASP A 314 -19.04 -5.12 14.46
N ILE A 315 -17.84 -5.30 13.92
CA ILE A 315 -16.65 -5.64 14.68
C ILE A 315 -15.98 -4.36 15.17
N THR A 316 -15.57 -4.36 16.43
CA THR A 316 -14.89 -3.23 17.07
C THR A 316 -13.37 -3.47 17.20
N LEU A 317 -12.64 -2.39 17.46
CA LEU A 317 -11.26 -2.47 17.89
C LEU A 317 -11.21 -2.61 19.42
N ARG A 318 -10.36 -3.52 19.89
CA ARG A 318 -10.07 -3.69 21.33
C ARG A 318 -8.63 -3.34 21.64
N GLU A 319 -8.39 -2.90 22.86
CA GLU A 319 -7.03 -2.71 23.36
C GLU A 319 -6.35 -4.05 23.66
N GLU A 320 -5.10 -4.17 23.21
CA GLU A 320 -4.23 -5.31 23.51
C GLU A 320 -2.84 -4.79 23.91
N LYS A 321 -2.35 -5.20 25.07
CA LYS A 321 -0.98 -4.87 25.53
C LYS A 321 0.00 -5.93 25.09
N ASN A 322 1.11 -5.50 24.49
CA ASN A 322 2.26 -6.34 24.20
C ASN A 322 3.54 -5.64 24.68
N GLY A 323 4.08 -6.09 25.81
CA GLY A 323 5.18 -5.41 26.49
C GLY A 323 4.78 -3.99 26.91
N ASP A 324 5.59 -3.03 26.49
CA ASP A 324 5.39 -1.60 26.81
C ASP A 324 4.45 -0.87 25.82
N VAL A 325 3.90 -1.57 24.81
CA VAL A 325 3.06 -0.96 23.77
C VAL A 325 1.61 -1.45 23.88
N THR A 326 0.67 -0.50 23.83
CA THR A 326 -0.78 -0.77 23.70
C THR A 326 -1.20 -0.62 22.25
N TYR A 327 -1.94 -1.59 21.73
CA TYR A 327 -2.45 -1.66 20.37
C TYR A 327 -3.97 -1.59 20.35
N LEU A 328 -4.56 -1.00 19.32
CA LEU A 328 -5.93 -1.24 18.91
C LEU A 328 -5.95 -2.33 17.83
N VAL A 329 -6.64 -3.41 18.10
CA VAL A 329 -6.66 -4.63 17.26
C VAL A 329 -8.09 -5.04 16.99
N THR A 330 -8.40 -5.42 15.75
CA THR A 330 -9.70 -6.01 15.39
C THR A 330 -9.77 -7.48 15.80
N ASP A 331 -10.92 -7.93 16.28
CA ASP A 331 -11.17 -9.33 16.62
C ASP A 331 -11.21 -10.26 15.40
N SER A 332 -11.29 -9.69 14.19
CA SER A 332 -11.21 -10.46 12.93
C SER A 332 -9.82 -11.02 12.63
N LEU A 333 -8.75 -10.46 13.25
CA LEU A 333 -7.41 -10.98 13.03
C LEU A 333 -7.29 -12.40 13.62
N PRO A 334 -6.73 -13.37 12.87
CA PRO A 334 -6.53 -14.72 13.37
C PRO A 334 -5.46 -14.76 14.45
N SER A 335 -5.35 -15.89 15.14
CA SER A 335 -4.22 -16.13 16.03
C SER A 335 -2.93 -16.18 15.22
N LEU A 336 -2.02 -15.25 15.50
CA LEU A 336 -0.68 -15.18 14.89
C LEU A 336 0.40 -15.80 15.79
N ARG A 337 0.01 -16.66 16.75
CA ARG A 337 0.93 -17.30 17.70
C ARG A 337 1.95 -18.17 16.96
N GLY A 338 3.21 -18.00 17.27
CA GLY A 338 4.31 -18.75 16.66
C GLY A 338 4.85 -18.18 15.35
N LEU A 339 4.24 -17.10 14.85
CA LEU A 339 4.73 -16.35 13.70
C LEU A 339 5.51 -15.09 14.14
N ARG A 340 6.41 -14.61 13.28
CA ARG A 340 7.18 -13.38 13.52
C ARG A 340 6.36 -12.17 13.12
N VAL A 341 5.64 -11.59 14.08
CA VAL A 341 4.77 -10.41 13.90
C VAL A 341 5.58 -9.14 14.15
N LEU A 342 5.68 -8.25 13.15
CA LEU A 342 6.29 -6.94 13.27
C LEU A 342 5.28 -5.87 13.70
N ARG A 343 4.04 -6.02 13.26
CA ARG A 343 2.93 -5.11 13.55
C ARG A 343 1.62 -5.90 13.64
N LYS A 344 0.78 -5.49 14.60
CA LYS A 344 -0.58 -6.04 14.76
C LYS A 344 -1.51 -4.88 15.12
N GLY A 345 -2.39 -4.49 14.20
CA GLY A 345 -3.26 -3.32 14.40
C GLY A 345 -2.51 -2.01 14.52
N VAL A 346 -3.06 -1.05 15.28
CA VAL A 346 -2.51 0.29 15.48
C VAL A 346 -1.89 0.40 16.87
N PRO A 347 -0.57 0.62 17.00
CA PRO A 347 0.01 1.03 18.27
C PRO A 347 -0.51 2.42 18.65
N VAL A 348 -1.12 2.55 19.82
CA VAL A 348 -1.74 3.81 20.26
C VAL A 348 -1.01 4.48 21.42
N SER A 349 -0.38 3.71 22.30
CA SER A 349 0.46 4.23 23.36
C SER A 349 1.66 3.33 23.63
N GLU A 350 2.70 3.92 24.25
CA GLU A 350 3.90 3.21 24.68
C GLU A 350 4.37 3.74 26.04
N VAL A 351 4.98 2.87 26.86
CA VAL A 351 5.54 3.23 28.15
C VAL A 351 7.02 3.54 28.00
N LEU A 352 7.38 4.83 28.03
CA LEU A 352 8.76 5.31 28.00
C LEU A 352 9.21 5.83 29.37
N LYS A 353 10.26 5.26 29.96
CA LYS A 353 10.79 5.68 31.29
C LYS A 353 9.69 5.73 32.36
N LYS A 354 8.84 4.71 32.43
CA LYS A 354 7.70 4.59 33.36
C LYS A 354 6.59 5.63 33.17
N ARG A 355 6.50 6.26 32.01
CA ARG A 355 5.43 7.20 31.65
C ARG A 355 4.78 6.75 30.35
N GLU A 356 3.46 6.70 30.34
CA GLU A 356 2.70 6.44 29.14
C GLU A 356 2.72 7.66 28.22
N SER A 357 2.92 7.44 26.95
CA SER A 357 2.98 8.44 25.89
C SER A 357 2.23 7.94 24.67
N PRO A 358 1.52 8.79 23.91
CA PRO A 358 0.90 8.36 22.67
C PRO A 358 1.98 7.89 21.68
N HIS A 359 1.69 6.81 20.97
CA HIS A 359 2.56 6.29 19.92
C HIS A 359 2.36 7.06 18.61
N HIS A 360 3.43 7.25 17.83
CA HIS A 360 3.36 8.01 16.57
C HIS A 360 2.32 7.46 15.59
N ALA A 361 2.14 6.15 15.50
CA ALA A 361 1.17 5.50 14.63
C ALA A 361 -0.28 5.96 14.89
N LEU A 362 -0.62 6.36 16.11
CA LEU A 362 -1.94 6.90 16.44
C LEU A 362 -2.26 8.13 15.59
N SER A 363 -1.30 9.04 15.36
CA SER A 363 -1.51 10.22 14.55
C SER A 363 -1.88 9.89 13.11
N HIS A 364 -1.31 8.81 12.54
CA HIS A 364 -1.64 8.40 11.17
C HIS A 364 -2.97 7.66 11.05
N ALA A 365 -3.38 6.94 12.08
CA ALA A 365 -4.63 6.17 12.07
C ALA A 365 -5.85 6.98 12.55
N CYS A 366 -5.64 8.14 13.20
CA CYS A 366 -6.74 8.93 13.75
C CYS A 366 -7.55 9.66 12.67
N ARG A 367 -8.84 9.86 12.98
CA ARG A 367 -9.78 10.65 12.19
C ARG A 367 -9.84 12.06 12.78
N LEU A 368 -9.39 13.08 12.04
CA LEU A 368 -9.39 14.49 12.50
C LEU A 368 -10.76 15.18 12.29
N CYS A 369 -11.59 14.63 11.42
CA CYS A 369 -12.96 15.08 11.19
C CYS A 369 -13.87 13.86 11.31
N ALA A 370 -14.82 13.90 12.24
CA ALA A 370 -15.81 12.84 12.35
C ALA A 370 -16.85 12.96 11.24
N LEU A 371 -17.21 11.82 10.66
CA LEU A 371 -18.28 11.70 9.68
C LEU A 371 -19.48 10.96 10.30
N PRO A 372 -20.71 11.18 9.77
CA PRO A 372 -21.86 10.37 10.18
C PRO A 372 -21.60 8.87 9.98
N GLY A 373 -21.78 8.09 11.04
CA GLY A 373 -21.55 6.64 11.02
C GLY A 373 -20.12 6.21 11.37
N ASP A 374 -19.21 7.13 11.71
CA ASP A 374 -17.89 6.78 12.23
C ASP A 374 -18.01 6.02 13.56
N PRO A 375 -17.20 4.96 13.73
CA PRO A 375 -17.20 4.19 14.97
C PRO A 375 -16.56 4.97 16.12
N GLN A 376 -17.03 4.71 17.34
CA GLN A 376 -16.42 5.17 18.59
C GLN A 376 -15.35 4.17 19.03
N ASP A 377 -14.19 4.18 18.35
CA ASP A 377 -13.17 3.14 18.45
C ASP A 377 -11.81 3.63 18.97
N GLY A 378 -11.75 4.81 19.56
CA GLY A 378 -10.52 5.43 20.07
C GLY A 378 -9.62 6.07 18.99
N LEU A 379 -10.02 6.04 17.72
CA LEU A 379 -9.31 6.69 16.61
C LEU A 379 -9.94 8.04 16.22
N SER A 380 -11.08 8.40 16.77
CA SER A 380 -11.76 9.67 16.50
C SER A 380 -11.23 10.77 17.42
N MET A 381 -10.50 11.74 16.84
CA MET A 381 -9.97 12.94 17.51
C MET A 381 -9.33 12.65 18.89
N PRO A 382 -8.34 11.76 19.00
CA PRO A 382 -7.83 11.28 20.28
C PRO A 382 -7.06 12.34 21.05
N LEU A 383 -6.55 13.38 20.36
CA LEU A 383 -5.72 14.46 20.93
C LEU A 383 -6.08 15.82 20.29
N PRO A 384 -5.83 16.94 20.99
CA PRO A 384 -5.90 18.27 20.37
C PRO A 384 -5.00 18.36 19.15
N THR A 385 -5.44 19.10 18.12
CA THR A 385 -4.74 19.21 16.83
C THR A 385 -4.32 20.65 16.59
N LEU A 386 -3.05 20.83 16.17
CA LEU A 386 -2.51 22.07 15.62
C LEU A 386 -2.32 21.87 14.12
N ASP A 387 -3.09 22.59 13.32
CA ASP A 387 -3.12 22.43 11.87
C ASP A 387 -2.54 23.67 11.17
N PHE A 388 -1.67 23.43 10.19
CA PHE A 388 -0.99 24.47 9.44
C PHE A 388 -1.14 24.20 7.94
N PRO A 389 -1.18 25.23 7.08
CA PRO A 389 -1.10 25.06 5.63
C PRO A 389 0.13 24.25 5.21
N ALA A 390 0.06 23.53 4.09
CA ALA A 390 1.16 22.69 3.61
C ALA A 390 2.44 23.50 3.31
N GLU A 391 2.28 24.75 2.90
CA GLU A 391 3.34 25.70 2.55
C GLU A 391 3.92 26.41 3.77
N ASP A 392 3.33 26.26 4.96
CA ASP A 392 3.84 26.89 6.17
C ASP A 392 5.23 26.33 6.52
N SER A 393 6.19 27.22 6.70
CA SER A 393 7.59 26.85 6.98
C SER A 393 7.73 25.97 8.23
N ARG A 394 6.80 26.05 9.19
CA ARG A 394 6.77 25.22 10.40
C ARG A 394 6.54 23.75 10.09
N ILE A 395 5.80 23.42 9.02
CA ILE A 395 5.65 22.03 8.57
C ILE A 395 6.99 21.46 8.14
N SER A 396 7.76 22.22 7.34
CA SER A 396 9.12 21.81 6.97
C SER A 396 10.02 21.68 8.21
N GLN A 397 10.01 22.67 9.12
CA GLN A 397 10.75 22.60 10.37
C GLN A 397 10.40 21.36 11.18
N TYR A 398 9.11 21.06 11.32
CA TYR A 398 8.62 19.88 12.02
C TYR A 398 9.12 18.57 11.40
N LEU A 399 9.05 18.43 10.09
CA LEU A 399 9.52 17.23 9.37
C LEU A 399 11.06 17.06 9.49
N HIS A 400 11.84 18.15 9.64
CA HIS A 400 13.27 18.09 9.96
C HIS A 400 13.55 17.85 11.45
N GLY A 401 12.53 17.69 12.28
CA GLY A 401 12.68 17.38 13.71
C GLY A 401 12.92 18.60 14.60
N LEU A 402 12.70 19.81 14.09
CA LEU A 402 12.86 21.05 14.84
C LEU A 402 11.63 21.36 15.71
N GLU A 403 11.84 22.16 16.76
CA GLU A 403 10.76 22.75 17.57
C GLU A 403 10.08 23.86 16.75
N ILE A 404 8.76 23.97 16.84
CA ILE A 404 7.99 25.03 16.18
C ILE A 404 7.30 25.94 17.20
N SER A 405 7.14 27.22 16.84
CA SER A 405 6.43 28.21 17.64
C SER A 405 4.98 28.33 17.20
N VAL A 406 4.08 28.49 18.18
CA VAL A 406 2.63 28.58 17.98
C VAL A 406 2.12 29.76 18.77
N THR A 407 1.33 30.62 18.14
CA THR A 407 0.69 31.77 18.83
C THR A 407 -0.44 31.30 19.75
N GLY A 408 -0.86 32.15 20.67
CA GLY A 408 -1.99 31.84 21.56
C GLY A 408 -3.31 31.66 20.79
N GLU A 409 -3.50 32.38 19.70
CA GLU A 409 -4.67 32.27 18.83
C GLU A 409 -4.69 30.92 18.09
N GLU A 410 -3.56 30.49 17.51
CA GLU A 410 -3.43 29.19 16.83
C GLU A 410 -3.55 28.01 17.82
N ALA A 411 -3.10 28.18 19.06
CA ALA A 411 -3.23 27.16 20.09
C ALA A 411 -4.68 26.99 20.57
N GLY A 412 -5.51 28.05 20.47
CA GLY A 412 -6.90 28.01 20.91
C GLY A 412 -7.02 27.54 22.37
N ASP A 413 -7.82 26.49 22.58
CA ASP A 413 -8.05 25.89 23.92
C ASP A 413 -6.94 24.94 24.41
N VAL A 414 -5.87 24.75 23.63
CA VAL A 414 -4.77 23.83 23.99
C VAL A 414 -3.94 24.44 25.12
N LYS A 415 -4.13 23.93 26.33
CA LYS A 415 -3.39 24.42 27.53
C LYS A 415 -2.01 23.81 27.69
N GLY A 416 -1.76 22.65 27.08
CA GLY A 416 -0.48 21.93 27.15
C GLY A 416 -0.66 20.42 26.94
N GLY A 417 0.44 19.67 26.83
CA GLY A 417 0.41 18.22 26.65
C GLY A 417 0.68 17.78 25.20
N PHE A 418 0.38 16.52 24.92
CA PHE A 418 0.53 16.00 23.57
C PHE A 418 -0.53 16.56 22.63
N VAL A 419 -0.10 16.84 21.40
CA VAL A 419 -0.94 17.37 20.31
C VAL A 419 -0.60 16.61 19.03
N ILE A 420 -1.58 16.55 18.12
CA ILE A 420 -1.34 16.14 16.74
C ILE A 420 -0.90 17.37 15.96
N ILE A 421 0.18 17.24 15.19
CA ILE A 421 0.54 18.22 14.16
C ILE A 421 -0.08 17.77 12.85
N ALA A 422 -0.86 18.65 12.26
CA ALA A 422 -1.54 18.40 11.00
C ALA A 422 -1.07 19.39 9.93
N CYS A 423 -1.26 19.00 8.68
CA CYS A 423 -0.92 19.76 7.50
C CYS A 423 -2.13 19.77 6.56
N GLY A 424 -2.80 20.91 6.43
CA GLY A 424 -4.00 21.04 5.61
C GLY A 424 -5.10 20.04 6.00
N GLY A 425 -5.31 19.83 7.30
CA GLY A 425 -6.27 18.89 7.85
C GLY A 425 -5.83 17.42 7.87
N ALA A 426 -4.61 17.10 7.44
CA ALA A 426 -4.08 15.73 7.48
C ALA A 426 -3.03 15.57 8.57
N ALA A 427 -3.19 14.56 9.44
CA ALA A 427 -2.26 14.34 10.54
C ALA A 427 -0.88 13.89 10.04
N LEU A 428 0.17 14.60 10.52
CA LEU A 428 1.57 14.30 10.22
C LEU A 428 2.25 13.52 11.35
N GLY A 429 1.93 13.83 12.62
CA GLY A 429 2.64 13.22 13.71
C GLY A 429 2.32 13.91 15.05
N LEU A 430 3.12 13.62 16.06
CA LEU A 430 2.93 14.09 17.43
C LEU A 430 3.91 15.20 17.81
N GLY A 431 3.42 16.14 18.61
CA GLY A 431 4.21 17.12 19.31
C GLY A 431 3.81 17.24 20.76
N LYS A 432 4.61 17.92 21.57
CA LYS A 432 4.24 18.30 22.95
C LYS A 432 4.22 19.80 23.09
N TYR A 433 3.03 20.37 23.20
CA TYR A 433 2.82 21.80 23.37
C TYR A 433 3.15 22.23 24.79
N VAL A 434 3.97 23.26 24.91
CA VAL A 434 4.38 23.89 26.20
C VAL A 434 4.62 25.39 25.98
N ASN A 435 3.80 26.26 26.56
CA ASN A 435 3.99 27.70 26.55
C ASN A 435 4.34 28.34 25.21
N GLY A 436 3.50 28.11 24.19
CA GLY A 436 3.67 28.70 22.86
C GLY A 436 4.69 27.97 21.96
N ARG A 437 5.21 26.82 22.39
CA ARG A 437 6.15 26.01 21.62
C ARG A 437 5.71 24.55 21.57
N VAL A 438 6.00 23.90 20.45
CA VAL A 438 5.79 22.47 20.28
C VAL A 438 7.13 21.77 20.21
N LYS A 439 7.43 20.98 21.24
CA LYS A 439 8.57 20.04 21.20
C LYS A 439 8.26 18.94 20.20
N ASN A 440 9.19 18.69 19.30
CA ASN A 440 9.05 17.74 18.22
C ASN A 440 9.10 16.29 18.74
N HIS A 441 8.06 15.50 18.42
CA HIS A 441 7.98 14.07 18.69
C HIS A 441 7.93 13.24 17.40
N TYR A 442 8.25 13.84 16.24
CA TYR A 442 8.38 13.10 14.97
C TYR A 442 9.56 12.13 15.04
N PRO A 443 9.37 10.84 14.67
CA PRO A 443 10.39 9.82 14.81
C PRO A 443 11.69 10.18 14.11
N LYS A 444 12.83 10.00 14.79
CA LYS A 444 14.15 10.38 14.23
C LYS A 444 14.46 9.74 12.91
N GLY A 445 14.03 8.47 12.71
CA GLY A 445 14.27 7.72 11.47
C GLY A 445 13.41 8.16 10.28
N LEU A 446 12.40 9.01 10.50
CA LEU A 446 11.51 9.54 9.46
C LEU A 446 11.81 11.00 9.09
N ARG A 447 12.74 11.66 9.81
CA ARG A 447 13.04 13.07 9.59
C ARG A 447 13.68 13.30 8.22
N PHE A 448 13.29 14.40 7.61
CA PHE A 448 13.97 14.89 6.41
C PHE A 448 15.42 15.29 6.74
N VAL A 449 16.32 15.01 5.79
CA VAL A 449 17.75 15.31 5.90
C VAL A 449 18.12 16.41 4.91
#